data_8e39ce595ae2e9fa9056b203d88024fb
#
_entry.id   8e39ce595ae2e9fa9056b203d88024fb
#
_cell.length_a   1.000
_cell.length_b   1.000
_cell.length_c   1.000
_cell.angle_alpha   90.00
_cell.angle_beta   90.00
_cell.angle_gamma   90.00
#
_symmetry.space_group_name_H-M   'P 1'
#
loop_
_entity.id
_entity.type
_entity.pdbx_description
1 polymer ?
#
loop_
_entity_poly.entity_id
_entity_poly.type
_entity_poly.pdbx_seq_one_letter_code
_entity_poly.pdbx_strand_id
1 'polypeptide(L)'
;MVTSTIKDVQDQLKLTEYDLLLIGDGSGTTIDQSSGWSCFYFDKNKFFYTILKGGCSFGTNNFAELAPYFNALWFDLYKQGNVLKMDRKVQIVSDSEITVKCGNKIYSRNCNLPLWSGINWLESIGYKLTWNHVNRNTNHISKLCDRIAGETRKMFLTNQTDSGMI
;
A
#
# COMPACT_ATOMS: atom_id res chain seq x y z
N MET A 1 -6.48 9.15 -19.51
CA MET A 1 -5.25 8.38 -19.20
C MET A 1 -5.37 7.54 -17.94
N VAL A 2 -5.74 8.10 -16.80
CA VAL A 2 -5.90 7.32 -15.55
C VAL A 2 -6.99 6.26 -15.69
N THR A 3 -8.12 6.58 -16.29
CA THR A 3 -9.23 5.64 -16.50
C THR A 3 -8.81 4.41 -17.31
N SER A 4 -8.06 4.61 -18.40
CA SER A 4 -7.58 3.49 -19.21
C SER A 4 -6.56 2.65 -18.46
N THR A 5 -5.71 3.27 -17.64
CA THR A 5 -4.70 2.57 -16.84
C THR A 5 -5.36 1.73 -15.75
N ILE A 6 -6.39 2.25 -15.10
CA ILE A 6 -7.18 1.48 -14.12
C ILE A 6 -7.82 0.28 -14.79
N LYS A 7 -8.41 0.47 -15.97
CA LYS A 7 -9.02 -0.62 -16.73
C LYS A 7 -7.99 -1.69 -17.08
N ASP A 8 -6.78 -1.29 -17.49
CA ASP A 8 -5.71 -2.23 -17.80
C ASP A 8 -5.36 -3.11 -16.61
N VAL A 9 -5.27 -2.52 -15.41
CA VAL A 9 -5.01 -3.27 -14.17
C VAL A 9 -6.17 -4.22 -13.87
N GLN A 10 -7.41 -3.76 -14.01
CA GLN A 10 -8.59 -4.59 -13.79
C GLN A 10 -8.59 -5.80 -14.72
N ASP A 11 -8.30 -5.58 -15.99
CA ASP A 11 -8.27 -6.64 -17.00
C ASP A 11 -7.10 -7.60 -16.79
N GLN A 12 -5.91 -7.08 -16.49
CA GLN A 12 -4.71 -7.88 -16.21
C GLN A 12 -4.93 -8.86 -15.06
N LEU A 13 -5.57 -8.41 -13.99
CA LEU A 13 -5.74 -9.17 -12.77
C LEU A 13 -7.11 -9.82 -12.66
N LYS A 14 -8.01 -9.55 -13.62
CA LYS A 14 -9.39 -10.04 -13.60
C LYS A 14 -10.08 -9.71 -12.27
N LEU A 15 -9.92 -8.45 -11.84
CA LEU A 15 -10.45 -8.01 -10.55
C LEU A 15 -11.97 -8.15 -10.50
N THR A 16 -12.45 -8.68 -9.40
CA THR A 16 -13.88 -8.73 -9.11
C THR A 16 -14.38 -7.34 -8.70
N GLU A 17 -15.69 -7.20 -8.53
CA GLU A 17 -16.29 -5.94 -8.09
C GLU A 17 -15.63 -5.43 -6.81
N TYR A 18 -15.39 -4.10 -6.73
CA TYR A 18 -14.78 -3.47 -5.59
C TYR A 18 -15.30 -2.04 -5.40
N ASP A 19 -15.16 -1.53 -4.19
CA ASP A 19 -15.41 -0.13 -3.85
C ASP A 19 -14.13 0.68 -3.87
N LEU A 20 -13.00 0.05 -3.51
CA LEU A 20 -11.70 0.69 -3.37
C LEU A 20 -10.63 -0.17 -4.02
N LEU A 21 -9.75 0.47 -4.79
CA LEU A 21 -8.57 -0.16 -5.39
C LEU A 21 -7.31 0.50 -4.83
N LEU A 22 -6.42 -0.32 -4.30
CA LEU A 22 -5.13 0.11 -3.76
C LEU A 22 -4.00 -0.57 -4.53
N ILE A 23 -3.11 0.22 -5.11
CA ILE A 23 -1.91 -0.29 -5.79
C ILE A 23 -0.74 0.41 -5.12
N GLY A 24 0.05 -0.34 -4.39
CA GLY A 24 1.13 0.24 -3.60
C GLY A 24 2.49 -0.39 -3.89
N ASP A 25 3.52 0.29 -3.46
CA ASP A 25 4.88 -0.20 -3.50
C ASP A 25 5.69 0.41 -2.36
N GLY A 26 6.71 -0.32 -1.93
CA GLY A 26 7.63 0.11 -0.90
C GLY A 26 9.07 0.01 -1.36
N SER A 27 9.91 0.84 -0.80
CA SER A 27 11.35 0.84 -1.02
C SER A 27 12.07 0.88 0.32
N GLY A 28 12.85 -0.12 0.61
CA GLY A 28 13.60 -0.21 1.86
C GLY A 28 14.91 -0.94 1.66
N THR A 29 15.80 -0.78 2.62
CA THR A 29 17.09 -1.44 2.62
C THR A 29 17.49 -1.78 4.04
N THR A 30 18.24 -2.88 4.20
CA THR A 30 18.80 -3.28 5.47
C THR A 30 20.10 -2.51 5.79
N ILE A 31 20.66 -1.77 4.81
CA ILE A 31 21.94 -1.09 4.96
C ILE A 31 21.78 0.19 5.76
N ASP A 32 20.91 1.10 5.31
CA ASP A 32 20.69 2.38 5.97
C ASP A 32 19.38 2.45 6.75
N GLN A 33 18.56 1.43 6.63
CA GLN A 33 17.26 1.26 7.29
C GLN A 33 16.22 2.33 6.93
N SER A 34 16.51 3.22 5.97
CA SER A 34 15.51 4.14 5.47
C SER A 34 14.46 3.41 4.64
N SER A 35 13.24 3.88 4.68
CA SER A 35 12.14 3.31 3.90
C SER A 35 11.26 4.39 3.31
N GLY A 36 10.68 4.10 2.17
CA GLY A 36 9.69 4.94 1.53
C GLY A 36 8.59 4.07 0.96
N TRP A 37 7.41 4.61 0.83
CA TRP A 37 6.27 3.89 0.26
C TRP A 37 5.39 4.86 -0.52
N SER A 38 4.61 4.32 -1.43
CA SER A 38 3.55 5.05 -2.10
C SER A 38 2.37 4.13 -2.35
N CYS A 39 1.19 4.70 -2.45
CA CYS A 39 -0.03 3.94 -2.74
C CYS A 39 -0.94 4.76 -3.62
N PHE A 40 -1.30 4.21 -4.77
CA PHE A 40 -2.39 4.72 -5.58
C PHE A 40 -3.69 4.30 -4.91
N TYR A 41 -4.51 5.30 -4.58
CA TYR A 41 -5.80 5.14 -3.91
C TYR A 41 -6.90 5.54 -4.88
N PHE A 42 -7.82 4.63 -5.17
CA PHE A 42 -8.94 4.90 -6.06
C PHE A 42 -10.25 4.46 -5.42
N ASP A 43 -11.08 5.45 -5.05
CA ASP A 43 -12.45 5.22 -4.60
C ASP A 43 -13.36 5.22 -5.84
N LYS A 44 -13.80 4.03 -6.23
CA LYS A 44 -14.59 3.85 -7.43
C LYS A 44 -15.95 4.53 -7.33
N ASN A 45 -16.58 4.49 -6.15
CA ASN A 45 -17.94 5.01 -5.95
C ASN A 45 -18.00 6.53 -6.11
N LYS A 46 -16.94 7.22 -5.71
CA LYS A 46 -16.83 8.69 -5.83
C LYS A 46 -16.00 9.14 -7.02
N PHE A 47 -15.45 8.20 -7.77
CA PHE A 47 -14.46 8.45 -8.82
C PHE A 47 -13.35 9.39 -8.36
N PHE A 48 -12.84 9.16 -7.17
CA PHE A 48 -11.77 9.94 -6.57
C PHE A 48 -10.49 9.11 -6.55
N TYR A 49 -9.38 9.68 -7.01
CA TYR A 49 -8.09 9.04 -6.93
C TYR A 49 -7.02 10.00 -6.46
N THR A 50 -6.03 9.47 -5.79
CA THR A 50 -4.86 10.21 -5.33
C THR A 50 -3.69 9.25 -5.13
N ILE A 51 -2.50 9.79 -4.93
CA ILE A 51 -1.34 9.02 -4.55
C ILE A 51 -0.92 9.46 -3.15
N LEU A 52 -0.94 8.50 -2.23
CA LEU A 52 -0.44 8.66 -0.88
C LEU A 52 1.03 8.27 -0.87
N LYS A 53 1.83 8.94 -0.05
CA LYS A 53 3.24 8.60 0.11
C LYS A 53 3.72 8.92 1.50
N GLY A 54 4.75 8.23 1.94
CA GLY A 54 5.36 8.44 3.22
C GLY A 54 6.65 7.66 3.35
N GLY A 55 7.28 7.76 4.47
CA GLY A 55 8.52 7.04 4.73
C GLY A 55 8.95 7.17 6.17
N CYS A 56 10.03 6.49 6.48
CA CYS A 56 10.64 6.45 7.80
C CYS A 56 12.15 6.46 7.67
N SER A 57 12.82 6.98 8.69
CA SER A 57 14.27 6.88 8.80
C SER A 57 14.74 5.49 9.20
N PHE A 58 13.81 4.56 9.47
CA PHE A 58 14.11 3.16 9.76
C PHE A 58 12.99 2.30 9.18
N GLY A 59 13.27 1.00 9.04
CA GLY A 59 12.29 0.04 8.55
C GLY A 59 12.92 -0.94 7.56
N THR A 60 12.40 -2.17 7.56
CA THR A 60 12.81 -3.19 6.62
C THR A 60 12.11 -3.02 5.28
N ASN A 61 12.58 -3.75 4.26
CA ASN A 61 11.88 -3.80 2.99
C ASN A 61 10.45 -4.33 3.15
N ASN A 62 10.26 -5.36 3.98
CA ASN A 62 8.92 -5.93 4.22
C ASN A 62 7.99 -4.92 4.90
N PHE A 63 8.51 -4.11 5.82
CA PHE A 63 7.76 -3.00 6.40
C PHE A 63 7.32 -2.01 5.32
N ALA A 64 8.25 -1.61 4.45
CA ALA A 64 7.97 -0.64 3.38
C ALA A 64 6.93 -1.18 2.38
N GLU A 65 6.91 -2.49 2.14
CA GLU A 65 5.94 -3.12 1.24
C GLU A 65 4.53 -3.21 1.84
N LEU A 66 4.42 -3.25 3.17
CA LEU A 66 3.12 -3.30 3.86
C LEU A 66 2.57 -1.91 4.19
N ALA A 67 3.44 -0.95 4.46
CA ALA A 67 3.07 0.40 4.87
C ALA A 67 2.07 1.10 3.92
N PRO A 68 2.17 0.97 2.58
CA PRO A 68 1.22 1.61 1.69
C PRO A 68 -0.22 1.24 1.99
N TYR A 69 -0.47 -0.04 2.22
CA TYR A 69 -1.83 -0.55 2.41
C TYR A 69 -2.37 -0.22 3.79
N PHE A 70 -1.54 -0.32 4.82
CA PHE A 70 -1.92 0.11 6.16
C PHE A 70 -2.35 1.59 6.14
N ASN A 71 -1.52 2.45 5.57
CA ASN A 71 -1.80 3.88 5.56
C ASN A 71 -3.00 4.22 4.68
N ALA A 72 -3.13 3.58 3.53
CA ALA A 72 -4.24 3.83 2.60
C ALA A 72 -5.58 3.39 3.20
N LEU A 73 -5.62 2.26 3.89
CA LEU A 73 -6.84 1.77 4.54
C LEU A 73 -7.28 2.69 5.68
N TRP A 74 -6.35 3.18 6.50
CA TRP A 74 -6.66 4.14 7.57
C TRP A 74 -7.08 5.48 7.00
N PHE A 75 -6.48 5.93 5.90
CA PHE A 75 -6.92 7.12 5.17
C PHE A 75 -8.35 6.93 4.66
N ASP A 76 -8.67 5.75 4.12
CA ASP A 76 -10.02 5.45 3.65
C ASP A 76 -11.03 5.49 4.79
N LEU A 77 -10.70 4.93 5.94
CA LEU A 77 -11.58 5.00 7.12
C LEU A 77 -11.88 6.44 7.50
N TYR A 78 -10.87 7.29 7.51
CA TYR A 78 -11.04 8.72 7.77
C TYR A 78 -11.98 9.36 6.73
N LYS A 79 -11.79 9.05 5.45
CA LYS A 79 -12.62 9.55 4.35
C LYS A 79 -14.07 9.07 4.46
N GLN A 80 -14.30 7.90 5.01
CA GLN A 80 -15.63 7.36 5.25
C GLN A 80 -16.28 7.88 6.54
N GLY A 81 -15.64 8.82 7.25
CA GLY A 81 -16.18 9.43 8.45
C GLY A 81 -15.97 8.65 9.74
N ASN A 82 -14.96 7.78 9.78
CA ASN A 82 -14.64 6.93 10.95
C ASN A 82 -15.80 6.04 11.40
N VAL A 83 -16.55 5.50 10.44
CA VAL A 83 -17.66 4.59 10.73
C VAL A 83 -17.12 3.25 11.21
N LEU A 84 -17.64 2.73 12.32
CA LEU A 84 -17.17 1.48 12.95
C LEU A 84 -17.85 0.23 12.40
N LYS A 85 -18.72 0.36 11.44
CA LYS A 85 -19.39 -0.77 10.78
C LYS A 85 -19.49 -0.48 9.30
N MET A 86 -18.80 -1.30 8.51
CA MET A 86 -18.67 -1.11 7.06
C MET A 86 -19.01 -2.39 6.29
N ASP A 87 -19.28 -2.20 4.99
CA ASP A 87 -19.28 -3.26 4.00
C ASP A 87 -18.52 -2.71 2.80
N ARG A 88 -17.19 -2.77 2.89
CA ARG A 88 -16.31 -2.12 1.90
C ARG A 88 -15.39 -3.15 1.28
N LYS A 89 -15.54 -3.35 -0.01
CA LYS A 89 -14.74 -4.31 -0.79
C LYS A 89 -13.50 -3.61 -1.33
N VAL A 90 -12.34 -4.13 -1.00
CA VAL A 90 -11.05 -3.54 -1.38
C VAL A 90 -10.25 -4.55 -2.18
N GLN A 91 -9.82 -4.15 -3.37
CA GLN A 91 -8.85 -4.90 -4.14
C GLN A 91 -7.47 -4.27 -3.90
N ILE A 92 -6.54 -5.09 -3.44
CA ILE A 92 -5.17 -4.68 -3.13
C ILE A 92 -4.25 -5.35 -4.14
N VAL A 93 -3.34 -4.57 -4.71
CA VAL A 93 -2.38 -5.02 -5.72
C VAL A 93 -0.98 -4.73 -5.21
N SER A 94 -0.14 -5.76 -5.10
CA SER A 94 1.23 -5.65 -4.62
C SER A 94 2.16 -6.53 -5.45
N ASP A 95 3.40 -6.08 -5.64
CA ASP A 95 4.45 -6.89 -6.23
C ASP A 95 5.23 -7.71 -5.18
N SER A 96 4.92 -7.53 -3.91
CA SER A 96 5.50 -8.31 -2.81
C SER A 96 4.71 -9.59 -2.59
N GLU A 97 5.27 -10.71 -3.01
CA GLU A 97 4.65 -12.03 -2.82
C GLU A 97 4.42 -12.34 -1.34
N ILE A 98 5.38 -11.97 -0.48
CA ILE A 98 5.27 -12.19 0.98
C ILE A 98 4.08 -11.42 1.54
N THR A 99 3.94 -10.15 1.17
CA THR A 99 2.82 -9.31 1.62
C THR A 99 1.48 -9.89 1.20
N VAL A 100 1.37 -10.32 -0.05
CA VAL A 100 0.13 -10.92 -0.57
C VAL A 100 -0.19 -12.22 0.15
N LYS A 101 0.80 -13.08 0.39
CA LYS A 101 0.59 -14.34 1.10
C LYS A 101 0.20 -14.13 2.56
N CYS A 102 0.78 -13.14 3.23
CA CYS A 102 0.35 -12.75 4.57
C CYS A 102 -1.08 -12.18 4.56
N GLY A 103 -1.40 -11.36 3.57
CA GLY A 103 -2.74 -10.81 3.40
C GLY A 103 -3.79 -11.89 3.21
N ASN A 104 -3.51 -12.87 2.38
CA ASN A 104 -4.38 -14.02 2.13
C ASN A 104 -4.32 -15.09 3.23
N LYS A 105 -3.55 -14.85 4.29
CA LYS A 105 -3.40 -15.75 5.46
C LYS A 105 -2.81 -17.11 5.10
N ILE A 106 -2.09 -17.20 3.98
CA ILE A 106 -1.28 -18.37 3.62
C ILE A 106 -0.06 -18.42 4.53
N TYR A 107 0.59 -17.28 4.75
CA TYR A 107 1.61 -17.10 5.77
C TYR A 107 1.02 -16.41 6.98
N SER A 108 1.55 -16.68 8.17
CA SER A 108 1.09 -16.00 9.39
C SER A 108 1.52 -14.53 9.38
N ARG A 109 0.68 -13.67 9.97
CA ARG A 109 0.92 -12.23 10.08
C ARG A 109 1.72 -11.93 11.35
N ASN A 110 2.90 -12.55 11.50
CA ASN A 110 3.71 -12.46 12.73
C ASN A 110 4.74 -11.35 12.73
N CYS A 111 5.19 -10.91 11.55
CA CYS A 111 6.11 -9.78 11.41
C CYS A 111 5.31 -8.49 11.18
N ASN A 112 5.89 -7.35 11.58
CA ASN A 112 5.23 -6.03 11.44
C ASN A 112 3.87 -6.03 12.15
N LEU A 113 3.80 -6.60 13.36
CA LEU A 113 2.57 -6.78 14.11
C LEU A 113 1.73 -5.50 14.27
N PRO A 114 2.31 -4.32 14.55
CA PRO A 114 1.49 -3.11 14.65
C PRO A 114 0.69 -2.81 13.39
N LEU A 115 1.29 -3.02 12.21
CA LEU A 115 0.60 -2.80 10.94
C LEU A 115 -0.49 -3.86 10.71
N TRP A 116 -0.15 -5.12 10.91
CA TRP A 116 -1.13 -6.20 10.72
C TRP A 116 -2.26 -6.16 11.76
N SER A 117 -1.96 -5.76 12.99
CA SER A 117 -3.00 -5.57 14.01
C SER A 117 -4.00 -4.50 13.60
N GLY A 118 -3.51 -3.40 13.04
CA GLY A 118 -4.38 -2.35 12.49
C GLY A 118 -5.21 -2.84 11.32
N ILE A 119 -4.63 -3.61 10.41
CA ILE A 119 -5.36 -4.19 9.28
C ILE A 119 -6.40 -5.21 9.77
N ASN A 120 -6.03 -6.07 10.72
CA ASN A 120 -6.97 -7.03 11.32
C ASN A 120 -8.18 -6.32 11.94
N TRP A 121 -7.94 -5.22 12.63
CA TRP A 121 -9.03 -4.43 13.20
C TRP A 121 -9.95 -3.87 12.12
N LEU A 122 -9.38 -3.34 11.03
CA LEU A 122 -10.16 -2.83 9.90
C LEU A 122 -11.00 -3.94 9.25
N GLU A 123 -10.43 -5.13 9.11
CA GLU A 123 -11.20 -6.29 8.64
C GLU A 123 -12.37 -6.60 9.59
N SER A 124 -12.17 -6.47 10.90
CA SER A 124 -13.20 -6.73 11.89
C SER A 124 -14.38 -5.76 11.82
N ILE A 125 -14.18 -4.54 11.35
CA ILE A 125 -15.25 -3.55 11.20
C ILE A 125 -15.92 -3.57 9.82
N GLY A 126 -15.48 -4.45 8.93
CA GLY A 126 -16.18 -4.68 7.67
C GLY A 126 -15.41 -4.42 6.38
N TYR A 127 -14.10 -4.14 6.46
CA TYR A 127 -13.26 -4.10 5.27
C TYR A 127 -13.03 -5.52 4.77
N LYS A 128 -13.41 -5.76 3.52
CA LYS A 128 -13.24 -7.07 2.86
C LYS A 128 -12.10 -6.95 1.87
N LEU A 129 -10.93 -7.45 2.26
CA LEU A 129 -9.68 -7.27 1.52
C LEU A 129 -9.41 -8.48 0.64
N THR A 130 -9.12 -8.22 -0.63
CA THR A 130 -8.63 -9.23 -1.57
C THR A 130 -7.24 -8.81 -2.02
N TRP A 131 -6.23 -9.66 -1.79
CA TRP A 131 -4.83 -9.38 -2.07
C TRP A 131 -4.42 -10.06 -3.37
N ASN A 132 -3.89 -9.26 -4.30
CA ASN A 132 -3.50 -9.72 -5.63
C ASN A 132 -2.01 -9.46 -5.85
N HIS A 133 -1.29 -10.48 -6.33
CA HIS A 133 0.11 -10.35 -6.67
C HIS A 133 0.28 -9.98 -8.13
N VAL A 134 1.18 -9.04 -8.43
CA VAL A 134 1.62 -8.69 -9.79
C VAL A 134 3.14 -8.78 -9.85
N ASN A 135 3.66 -9.04 -11.03
CA ASN A 135 5.07 -8.93 -11.26
C ASN A 135 5.49 -7.44 -11.27
N ARG A 136 6.69 -7.19 -10.80
CA ARG A 136 7.22 -5.84 -10.66
C ARG A 136 7.18 -5.09 -12.00
N ASN A 137 6.73 -3.83 -11.96
CA ASN A 137 6.72 -2.91 -13.08
C ASN A 137 5.93 -3.38 -14.31
N THR A 138 4.85 -4.15 -14.12
CA THR A 138 4.03 -4.67 -15.21
C THR A 138 2.89 -3.74 -15.65
N ASN A 139 2.64 -2.66 -14.93
CA ASN A 139 1.66 -1.64 -15.32
C ASN A 139 2.13 -0.24 -14.93
N HIS A 140 1.54 0.78 -15.56
CA HIS A 140 1.99 2.17 -15.37
C HIS A 140 1.82 2.67 -13.94
N ILE A 141 0.76 2.27 -13.26
CA ILE A 141 0.50 2.71 -11.88
C ILE A 141 1.55 2.09 -10.94
N SER A 142 1.85 0.81 -11.09
CA SER A 142 2.88 0.14 -10.28
C SER A 142 4.26 0.77 -10.50
N LYS A 143 4.60 1.10 -11.76
CA LYS A 143 5.86 1.79 -12.07
C LYS A 143 5.94 3.17 -11.42
N LEU A 144 4.84 3.92 -11.43
CA LEU A 144 4.78 5.23 -10.80
C LEU A 144 4.96 5.11 -9.27
N CYS A 145 4.29 4.15 -8.65
CA CYS A 145 4.41 3.91 -7.22
C CYS A 145 5.82 3.49 -6.82
N ASP A 146 6.48 2.64 -7.61
CA ASP A 146 7.88 2.24 -7.39
C ASP A 146 8.80 3.46 -7.40
N ARG A 147 8.65 4.33 -8.39
CA ARG A 147 9.46 5.55 -8.50
C ARG A 147 9.25 6.47 -7.29
N ILE A 148 8.00 6.73 -6.93
CA ILE A 148 7.67 7.63 -5.81
C ILE A 148 8.18 7.06 -4.49
N ALA A 149 8.03 5.76 -4.27
CA ALA A 149 8.54 5.11 -3.06
C ALA A 149 10.06 5.25 -2.94
N GLY A 150 10.79 5.03 -4.04
CA GLY A 150 12.24 5.19 -4.06
C GLY A 150 12.69 6.63 -3.83
N GLU A 151 12.03 7.60 -4.44
CA GLU A 151 12.32 9.03 -4.23
C GLU A 151 12.05 9.44 -2.79
N THR A 152 10.94 8.98 -2.21
CA THR A 152 10.57 9.28 -0.83
C THR A 152 11.58 8.68 0.15
N ARG A 153 12.04 7.45 -0.09
CA ARG A 153 13.09 6.82 0.73
C ARG A 153 14.37 7.66 0.74
N LYS A 154 14.79 8.14 -0.41
CA LYS A 154 15.99 8.99 -0.54
C LYS A 154 15.86 10.28 0.26
N MET A 155 14.70 10.87 0.33
CA MET A 155 14.44 12.06 1.15
C MET A 155 14.70 11.78 2.63
N PHE A 156 14.27 10.62 3.14
CA PHE A 156 14.48 10.22 4.53
C PHE A 156 15.95 9.92 4.81
N LEU A 157 16.66 9.33 3.86
CA LEU A 157 18.10 9.10 3.97
C LEU A 157 18.87 10.42 4.06
N THR A 158 18.54 11.40 3.21
CA THR A 158 19.15 12.72 3.22
C THR A 158 18.92 13.43 4.55
N ASN A 159 17.70 13.39 5.08
CA ASN A 159 17.35 13.97 6.37
C ASN A 159 18.16 13.36 7.52
N GLN A 160 18.36 12.04 7.52
CA GLN A 160 19.20 11.36 8.50
C GLN A 160 20.64 11.85 8.45
N THR A 161 21.21 11.98 7.25
CA THR A 161 22.57 12.45 7.05
C THR A 161 22.72 13.89 7.57
N ASP A 162 21.79 14.76 7.24
CA ASP A 162 21.77 16.15 7.71
C ASP A 162 21.67 16.21 9.24
N SER A 163 20.80 15.41 9.84
CA SER A 163 20.66 15.33 11.30
C SER A 163 21.92 14.80 11.96
N GLY A 164 22.62 13.87 11.34
CA GLY A 164 23.86 13.31 11.86
C GLY A 164 25.04 14.28 11.81
N MET A 165 24.96 15.32 11.02
CA MET A 165 25.98 16.34 10.88
C MET A 165 25.88 17.48 11.92
N ILE A 166 24.76 17.55 12.58
CA ILE A 166 24.52 18.55 13.64
C ILE A 166 24.97 18.01 14.99
#